data_7c243d2955e07bbeb55f9672a8735438
#
_entry.id   7c243d2955e07bbeb55f9672a8735438
#
_cell.length_a   1.000
_cell.length_b   1.000
_cell.length_c   1.000
_cell.angle_alpha   90.00
_cell.angle_beta   90.00
_cell.angle_gamma   90.00
#
_symmetry.space_group_name_H-M   'P 1'
#
loop_
_entity.id
_entity.type
_entity.pdbx_description
1 polymer ?
#
loop_
_entity_poly.entity_id
_entity_poly.type
_entity_poly.pdbx_seq_one_letter_code
_entity_poly.pdbx_strand_id
1 'polypeptide(L)'
;MPNRHCSVEITNNSNCYTLANPRVFIVSGYCETPLPPMVGPCSAVKALFNKTTGAATGAVGVFTYDLFNADLNDYNHTMAVMFSVPYDRILYSNWRAVGIFDKGSNCDHDLYHTMYNGSENYFVRGKADGSSISYEGDFIIVSASMSDSGEAVLRVDISDTGFY
;
A
#
# COMPACT_ATOMS: atom_id res chain seq x y z
N MET A 1 4.57 -15.36 22.00
CA MET A 1 5.21 -14.66 20.87
C MET A 1 4.60 -13.29 20.68
N PRO A 2 5.41 -12.26 20.46
CA PRO A 2 4.84 -10.94 20.17
C PRO A 2 4.10 -10.95 18.84
N ASN A 3 3.04 -10.16 18.80
CA ASN A 3 2.25 -9.98 17.58
C ASN A 3 3.01 -9.12 16.58
N ARG A 4 2.78 -9.41 15.29
CA ARG A 4 3.18 -8.56 14.18
C ARG A 4 2.01 -8.47 13.24
N HIS A 5 1.55 -7.25 12.96
CA HIS A 5 0.52 -7.06 11.95
C HIS A 5 0.64 -5.68 11.32
N CYS A 6 0.02 -5.55 10.17
CA CYS A 6 -0.15 -4.29 9.48
C CYS A 6 -1.65 -4.07 9.24
N SER A 7 -2.22 -3.13 9.99
CA SER A 7 -3.60 -2.69 9.79
C SER A 7 -3.58 -1.60 8.74
N VAL A 8 -4.24 -1.80 7.62
CA VAL A 8 -4.25 -0.87 6.49
C VAL A 8 -5.57 -0.12 6.48
N GLU A 9 -5.49 1.22 6.45
CA GLU A 9 -6.64 2.09 6.29
C GLU A 9 -6.46 2.88 5.00
N ILE A 10 -7.39 2.77 4.06
CA ILE A 10 -7.33 3.45 2.76
C ILE A 10 -8.47 4.45 2.69
N THR A 11 -8.13 5.71 2.42
CA THR A 11 -9.10 6.77 2.21
C THR A 11 -8.95 7.32 0.80
N ASN A 12 -10.01 7.21 0.01
CA ASN A 12 -10.03 7.72 -1.36
C ASN A 12 -10.73 9.09 -1.38
N ASN A 13 -9.94 10.14 -1.40
CA ASN A 13 -10.40 11.53 -1.47
C ASN A 13 -10.34 12.10 -2.89
N SER A 14 -10.14 11.26 -3.90
CA SER A 14 -10.17 11.70 -5.30
C SER A 14 -11.60 11.94 -5.77
N ASN A 15 -11.76 12.76 -6.81
CA ASN A 15 -13.07 13.07 -7.38
C ASN A 15 -13.50 12.09 -8.47
N CYS A 16 -12.56 11.58 -9.26
CA CYS A 16 -12.87 10.83 -10.48
C CYS A 16 -12.39 9.39 -10.47
N TYR A 17 -11.62 8.98 -9.46
CA TYR A 17 -10.98 7.67 -9.47
C TYR A 17 -11.65 6.72 -8.50
N THR A 18 -11.88 5.50 -8.97
CA THR A 18 -12.26 4.36 -8.15
C THR A 18 -11.10 3.37 -8.13
N LEU A 19 -10.74 2.90 -6.94
CA LEU A 19 -9.78 1.81 -6.80
C LEU A 19 -10.51 0.50 -7.06
N ALA A 20 -9.99 -0.33 -7.94
CA ALA A 20 -10.64 -1.57 -8.34
C ALA A 20 -9.62 -2.69 -8.53
N ASN A 21 -10.10 -3.92 -8.62
CA ASN A 21 -9.30 -5.11 -8.90
C ASN A 21 -8.09 -5.25 -7.97
N PRO A 22 -8.29 -5.32 -6.64
CA PRO A 22 -7.16 -5.45 -5.71
C PRO A 22 -6.43 -6.76 -5.92
N ARG A 23 -5.10 -6.69 -5.83
CA ARG A 23 -4.22 -7.85 -5.86
C ARG A 23 -3.24 -7.75 -4.71
N VAL A 24 -2.89 -8.89 -4.13
CA VAL A 24 -2.00 -8.96 -2.98
C VAL A 24 -0.91 -10.00 -3.27
N PHE A 25 0.32 -9.65 -2.96
CA PHE A 25 1.43 -10.60 -2.89
C PHE A 25 2.01 -10.57 -1.48
N ILE A 26 1.95 -11.71 -0.80
CA ILE A 26 2.41 -11.86 0.59
C ILE A 26 3.81 -12.48 0.60
N VAL A 27 4.76 -11.78 1.24
CA VAL A 27 6.11 -12.31 1.49
C VAL A 27 6.12 -13.10 2.78
N SER A 28 5.52 -12.58 3.84
CA SER A 28 5.41 -13.24 5.14
C SER A 28 4.08 -12.89 5.77
N GLY A 29 3.46 -13.89 6.39
CA GLY A 29 2.17 -13.72 7.05
C GLY A 29 1.00 -14.07 6.13
N TYR A 30 -0.17 -13.51 6.43
CA TYR A 30 -1.38 -13.77 5.67
C TYR A 30 -2.34 -12.57 5.75
N CYS A 31 -3.28 -12.52 4.83
CA CYS A 31 -4.32 -11.50 4.82
C CYS A 31 -5.52 -12.00 5.64
N GLU A 32 -5.75 -11.40 6.81
CA GLU A 32 -6.86 -11.77 7.68
C GLU A 32 -8.15 -11.09 7.24
N THR A 33 -8.08 -9.77 6.98
CA THR A 33 -9.23 -9.02 6.46
C THR A 33 -8.87 -8.54 5.07
N PRO A 34 -9.58 -9.03 4.03
CA PRO A 34 -9.19 -8.72 2.65
C PRO A 34 -9.45 -7.26 2.28
N LEU A 35 -8.70 -6.81 1.29
CA LEU A 35 -8.97 -5.54 0.63
C LEU A 35 -10.34 -5.59 -0.04
N PRO A 36 -11.18 -4.57 0.13
CA PRO A 36 -12.45 -4.50 -0.59
C PRO A 36 -12.24 -4.47 -2.10
N PRO A 37 -13.16 -5.05 -2.89
CA PRO A 37 -13.00 -5.10 -4.35
C PRO A 37 -13.05 -3.74 -5.02
N MET A 38 -13.68 -2.74 -4.39
CA MET A 38 -13.77 -1.39 -4.93
C MET A 38 -13.72 -0.37 -3.79
N VAL A 39 -13.04 0.75 -4.05
CA VAL A 39 -13.02 1.90 -3.15
C VAL A 39 -13.34 3.13 -3.99
N GLY A 40 -14.60 3.57 -3.91
CA GLY A 40 -15.07 4.73 -4.67
C GLY A 40 -14.60 6.06 -4.08
N PRO A 41 -14.84 7.17 -4.81
CA PRO A 41 -14.55 8.51 -4.30
C PRO A 41 -15.25 8.76 -2.96
N CYS A 42 -14.56 9.47 -2.06
CA CYS A 42 -15.05 9.82 -0.72
C CYS A 42 -15.33 8.61 0.17
N SER A 43 -14.68 7.48 -0.09
CA SER A 43 -14.83 6.24 0.69
C SER A 43 -13.57 5.91 1.47
N ALA A 44 -13.76 5.27 2.62
CA ALA A 44 -12.67 4.76 3.44
C ALA A 44 -12.91 3.29 3.74
N VAL A 45 -11.84 2.49 3.65
CA VAL A 45 -11.89 1.04 3.86
C VAL A 45 -10.70 0.57 4.69
N LYS A 46 -10.78 -0.66 5.18
CA LYS A 46 -9.74 -1.27 6.01
C LYS A 46 -9.42 -2.67 5.54
N ALA A 47 -8.16 -3.07 5.76
CA ALA A 47 -7.70 -4.43 5.58
C ALA A 47 -6.71 -4.77 6.69
N LEU A 48 -6.44 -6.05 6.93
CA LEU A 48 -5.54 -6.49 8.00
C LEU A 48 -4.66 -7.62 7.50
N PHE A 49 -3.36 -7.45 7.69
CA PHE A 49 -2.33 -8.43 7.38
C PHE A 49 -1.65 -8.84 8.69
N ASN A 50 -1.64 -10.14 8.97
CA ASN A 50 -1.08 -10.70 10.20
C ASN A 50 0.14 -11.57 9.90
N LYS A 51 1.00 -11.71 10.93
CA LYS A 51 2.05 -12.73 10.90
C LYS A 51 1.43 -14.13 10.97
N THR A 52 2.13 -15.11 10.44
CA THR A 52 1.76 -16.51 10.58
C THR A 52 1.83 -16.92 12.05
N THR A 53 0.75 -17.52 12.58
CA THR A 53 0.67 -17.96 13.96
C THR A 53 1.76 -18.98 14.26
N GLY A 54 2.51 -18.76 15.36
CA GLY A 54 3.56 -19.64 15.79
C GLY A 54 4.88 -19.50 15.04
N ALA A 55 4.96 -18.69 14.00
CA ALA A 55 6.18 -18.47 13.24
C ALA A 55 6.91 -17.21 13.73
N ALA A 56 8.24 -17.24 13.65
CA ALA A 56 9.09 -16.08 13.95
C ALA A 56 9.31 -15.24 12.69
N THR A 57 8.20 -14.86 12.03
CA THR A 57 8.17 -14.04 10.82
C THR A 57 7.22 -12.87 11.01
N GLY A 58 7.31 -11.88 10.13
CA GLY A 58 6.49 -10.68 10.23
C GLY A 58 5.28 -10.67 9.33
N ALA A 59 4.72 -9.48 9.13
CA ALA A 59 3.65 -9.20 8.19
C ALA A 59 4.24 -8.32 7.07
N VAL A 60 4.48 -8.91 5.90
CA VAL A 60 5.24 -8.30 4.81
C VAL A 60 4.57 -8.60 3.48
N GLY A 61 4.39 -7.60 2.66
CA GLY A 61 3.80 -7.80 1.35
C GLY A 61 3.64 -6.52 0.55
N VAL A 62 2.97 -6.66 -0.57
CA VAL A 62 2.60 -5.55 -1.46
C VAL A 62 1.19 -5.78 -1.95
N PHE A 63 0.45 -4.71 -2.13
CA PHE A 63 -0.86 -4.80 -2.79
C PHE A 63 -1.00 -3.71 -3.84
N THR A 64 -1.87 -3.97 -4.80
CA THR A 64 -2.18 -3.04 -5.88
C THR A 64 -3.68 -2.87 -6.05
N TYR A 65 -4.07 -1.71 -6.53
CA TYR A 65 -5.39 -1.41 -7.06
C TYR A 65 -5.23 -0.81 -8.44
N ASP A 66 -6.10 -1.21 -9.36
CA ASP A 66 -6.23 -0.52 -10.63
C ASP A 66 -6.98 0.79 -10.42
N LEU A 67 -6.54 1.85 -11.08
CA LEU A 67 -7.14 3.18 -10.99
C LEU A 67 -8.13 3.36 -12.15
N PHE A 68 -9.42 3.29 -11.85
CA PHE A 68 -10.49 3.49 -12.83
C PHE A 68 -10.93 4.96 -12.82
N ASN A 69 -10.79 5.61 -13.97
CA ASN A 69 -11.22 6.99 -14.16
C ASN A 69 -12.65 7.00 -14.71
N ALA A 70 -13.61 7.48 -13.90
CA ALA A 70 -15.02 7.46 -14.26
C ALA A 70 -15.34 8.40 -15.44
N ASP A 71 -14.64 9.54 -15.55
CA ASP A 71 -14.87 10.49 -16.63
C ASP A 71 -14.43 9.96 -17.99
N LEU A 72 -13.31 9.21 -18.01
CA LEU A 72 -12.79 8.61 -19.23
C LEU A 72 -13.32 7.20 -19.47
N ASN A 73 -14.02 6.63 -18.49
CA ASN A 73 -14.49 5.25 -18.51
C ASN A 73 -13.37 4.26 -18.84
N ASP A 74 -12.21 4.43 -18.22
CA ASP A 74 -11.01 3.64 -18.51
C ASP A 74 -10.11 3.51 -17.29
N TYR A 75 -9.27 2.46 -17.30
CA TYR A 75 -8.20 2.27 -16.33
C TYR A 75 -6.93 2.94 -16.84
N ASN A 76 -6.34 3.81 -16.03
CA ASN A 76 -5.16 4.56 -16.44
C ASN A 76 -3.87 3.95 -15.95
N HIS A 77 -3.80 3.65 -14.65
CA HIS A 77 -2.59 3.23 -13.97
C HIS A 77 -2.91 2.22 -12.89
N THR A 78 -1.87 1.70 -12.27
CA THR A 78 -1.95 0.80 -11.13
C THR A 78 -1.28 1.46 -9.93
N MET A 79 -2.01 1.60 -8.84
CA MET A 79 -1.46 2.06 -7.57
C MET A 79 -0.88 0.88 -6.81
N ALA A 80 0.30 1.03 -6.24
CA ALA A 80 0.93 -0.01 -5.44
C ALA A 80 1.33 0.52 -4.07
N VAL A 81 1.16 -0.34 -3.06
CA VAL A 81 1.55 -0.06 -1.67
C VAL A 81 2.30 -1.26 -1.13
N MET A 82 3.53 -1.03 -0.69
CA MET A 82 4.37 -2.05 -0.06
C MET A 82 4.42 -1.79 1.44
N PHE A 83 4.35 -2.85 2.23
CA PHE A 83 4.49 -2.77 3.68
C PHE A 83 5.41 -3.86 4.18
N SER A 84 6.19 -3.54 5.22
CA SER A 84 7.06 -4.50 5.90
C SER A 84 7.05 -4.22 7.39
N VAL A 85 6.46 -5.15 8.13
CA VAL A 85 6.52 -5.17 9.60
C VAL A 85 7.32 -6.41 9.97
N PRO A 86 8.66 -6.27 10.20
CA PRO A 86 9.51 -7.42 10.45
C PRO A 86 9.24 -8.02 11.82
N TYR A 87 9.57 -9.30 11.98
CA TYR A 87 9.51 -9.96 13.28
C TYR A 87 10.60 -9.44 14.22
N ASP A 88 11.84 -9.39 13.70
CA ASP A 88 13.00 -8.87 14.45
C ASP A 88 13.05 -7.35 14.30
N ARG A 89 12.53 -6.66 15.29
CA ARG A 89 12.47 -5.19 15.28
C ARG A 89 13.71 -4.54 15.89
N ILE A 90 14.65 -5.33 16.36
CA ILE A 90 15.95 -4.84 16.82
C ILE A 90 16.85 -4.58 15.61
N LEU A 91 16.89 -5.55 14.67
CA LEU A 91 17.71 -5.45 13.46
C LEU A 91 17.03 -4.70 12.30
N TYR A 92 15.69 -4.75 12.22
CA TYR A 92 14.95 -4.23 11.08
C TYR A 92 13.84 -3.28 11.53
N SER A 93 13.67 -2.21 10.79
CA SER A 93 12.58 -1.24 10.99
C SER A 93 11.38 -1.59 10.11
N ASN A 94 10.22 -1.02 10.46
CA ASN A 94 9.09 -1.04 9.54
C ASN A 94 9.40 -0.15 8.33
N TRP A 95 8.90 -0.57 7.16
CA TRP A 95 9.03 0.17 5.90
C TRP A 95 7.71 0.22 5.17
N ARG A 96 7.46 1.31 4.47
CA ARG A 96 6.37 1.41 3.52
C ARG A 96 6.86 2.10 2.25
N ALA A 97 6.17 1.81 1.16
CA ALA A 97 6.39 2.47 -0.11
C ALA A 97 5.05 2.62 -0.83
N VAL A 98 4.90 3.71 -1.55
CA VAL A 98 3.72 3.98 -2.38
C VAL A 98 4.15 4.46 -3.74
N GLY A 99 3.42 4.07 -4.76
CA GLY A 99 3.73 4.49 -6.12
C GLY A 99 2.58 4.28 -7.09
N ILE A 100 2.79 4.79 -8.29
CA ILE A 100 1.85 4.64 -9.41
C ILE A 100 2.64 4.07 -10.58
N PHE A 101 2.20 2.91 -11.04
CA PHE A 101 2.87 2.14 -12.09
C PHE A 101 2.00 2.09 -13.33
N ASP A 102 2.56 1.56 -14.41
CA ASP A 102 1.82 1.41 -15.65
C ASP A 102 0.61 0.50 -15.47
N LYS A 103 -0.42 0.77 -16.26
CA LYS A 103 -1.61 -0.06 -16.34
C LYS A 103 -1.23 -1.51 -16.59
N GLY A 104 -1.82 -2.41 -15.81
CA GLY A 104 -1.58 -3.84 -15.95
C GLY A 104 -0.29 -4.35 -15.30
N SER A 105 0.38 -3.54 -14.49
CA SER A 105 1.55 -3.99 -13.74
C SER A 105 1.20 -5.17 -12.84
N ASN A 106 2.12 -6.14 -12.76
CA ASN A 106 1.93 -7.34 -11.95
C ASN A 106 2.14 -7.04 -10.46
N CYS A 107 1.35 -7.71 -9.64
CA CYS A 107 1.53 -7.70 -8.18
C CYS A 107 2.21 -9.01 -7.78
N ASP A 108 3.54 -8.98 -7.68
CA ASP A 108 4.35 -10.18 -7.51
C ASP A 108 5.60 -9.88 -6.68
N HIS A 109 6.48 -10.88 -6.56
CA HIS A 109 7.73 -10.75 -5.82
C HIS A 109 8.63 -9.65 -6.39
N ASP A 110 8.67 -9.49 -7.71
CA ASP A 110 9.50 -8.48 -8.35
C ASP A 110 9.04 -7.07 -7.99
N LEU A 111 7.74 -6.84 -7.95
CA LEU A 111 7.19 -5.55 -7.50
C LEU A 111 7.57 -5.28 -6.05
N TYR A 112 7.40 -6.27 -5.17
CA TYR A 112 7.78 -6.12 -3.76
C TYR A 112 9.27 -5.78 -3.63
N HIS A 113 10.12 -6.54 -4.29
CA HIS A 113 11.56 -6.36 -4.24
C HIS A 113 11.98 -4.98 -4.74
N THR A 114 11.38 -4.53 -5.84
CA THR A 114 11.63 -3.20 -6.40
C THR A 114 11.25 -2.10 -5.41
N MET A 115 10.07 -2.19 -4.81
CA MET A 115 9.59 -1.17 -3.88
C MET A 115 10.33 -1.20 -2.53
N TYR A 116 10.83 -2.35 -2.11
CA TYR A 116 11.57 -2.46 -0.86
C TYR A 116 13.01 -1.97 -0.98
N ASN A 117 13.67 -2.25 -2.10
CA ASN A 117 15.11 -2.01 -2.28
C ASN A 117 15.45 -0.91 -3.30
N GLY A 118 14.52 -0.59 -4.21
CA GLY A 118 14.82 0.23 -5.37
C GLY A 118 14.80 1.72 -5.11
N SER A 119 15.20 2.47 -6.13
CA SER A 119 15.18 3.92 -6.15
C SER A 119 14.61 4.44 -7.47
N GLU A 120 13.61 3.74 -7.99
CA GLU A 120 12.96 4.09 -9.25
C GLU A 120 12.09 5.34 -9.13
N ASN A 121 11.73 5.92 -10.28
CA ASN A 121 10.95 7.16 -10.32
C ASN A 121 9.44 6.94 -10.14
N TYR A 122 8.98 5.69 -9.98
CA TYR A 122 7.56 5.35 -9.95
C TYR A 122 7.01 5.22 -8.53
N PHE A 123 7.86 5.35 -7.52
CA PHE A 123 7.45 5.19 -6.13
C PHE A 123 8.37 5.93 -5.17
N VAL A 124 7.87 6.12 -3.94
CA VAL A 124 8.63 6.67 -2.81
C VAL A 124 8.61 5.64 -1.70
N ARG A 125 9.73 5.45 -1.03
CA ARG A 125 9.88 4.52 0.09
C ARG A 125 10.47 5.20 1.30
N GLY A 126 10.16 4.70 2.49
CA GLY A 126 10.74 5.26 3.71
C GLY A 126 10.49 4.38 4.93
N LYS A 127 11.38 4.51 5.91
CA LYS A 127 11.19 3.92 7.24
C LYS A 127 9.97 4.54 7.90
N ALA A 128 9.23 3.70 8.63
CA ALA A 128 8.09 4.18 9.39
C ALA A 128 8.57 5.03 10.56
N ASP A 129 8.09 6.25 10.65
CA ASP A 129 8.39 7.20 11.71
C ASP A 129 7.15 8.01 12.12
N GLY A 130 5.97 7.58 11.67
CA GLY A 130 4.72 8.30 11.87
C GLY A 130 4.47 9.43 10.89
N SER A 131 5.49 9.84 10.13
CA SER A 131 5.32 10.86 9.10
C SER A 131 4.72 10.28 7.84
N SER A 132 4.30 11.14 6.93
CA SER A 132 3.72 10.75 5.65
C SER A 132 4.74 10.88 4.53
N ILE A 133 4.79 9.87 3.66
CA ILE A 133 5.49 9.96 2.38
C ILE A 133 4.44 10.08 1.27
N SER A 134 4.79 10.70 0.17
CA SER A 134 3.86 10.93 -0.94
C SER A 134 4.53 10.67 -2.28
N TYR A 135 3.78 10.03 -3.17
CA TYR A 135 4.12 9.95 -4.58
C TYR A 135 3.10 10.77 -5.38
N GLU A 136 3.59 11.75 -6.12
CA GLU A 136 2.76 12.62 -6.95
C GLU A 136 2.80 12.13 -8.38
N GLY A 137 1.66 11.60 -8.86
CA GLY A 137 1.45 11.25 -10.26
C GLY A 137 0.92 12.46 -11.03
N ASP A 138 0.52 12.24 -12.29
CA ASP A 138 0.00 13.31 -13.13
C ASP A 138 -1.33 13.87 -12.61
N PHE A 139 -2.20 13.01 -12.08
CA PHE A 139 -3.55 13.40 -11.66
C PHE A 139 -3.87 13.04 -10.22
N ILE A 140 -3.11 12.13 -9.62
CA ILE A 140 -3.38 11.61 -8.29
C ILE A 140 -2.10 11.66 -7.45
N ILE A 141 -2.28 11.96 -6.16
CA ILE A 141 -1.23 11.82 -5.14
C ILE A 141 -1.62 10.65 -4.25
N VAL A 142 -0.67 9.75 -4.02
CA VAL A 142 -0.81 8.66 -3.05
C VAL A 142 0.12 8.95 -1.90
N SER A 143 -0.43 9.00 -0.68
CA SER A 143 0.34 9.28 0.53
C SER A 143 0.20 8.13 1.51
N ALA A 144 1.23 7.89 2.31
CA ALA A 144 1.18 6.85 3.33
C ALA A 144 1.95 7.25 4.57
N SER A 145 1.31 7.10 5.72
CA SER A 145 1.95 7.16 7.03
C SER A 145 1.90 5.77 7.66
N MET A 146 2.93 5.44 8.43
CA MET A 146 3.03 4.13 9.09
C MET A 146 3.63 4.30 10.47
N SER A 147 3.00 3.72 11.48
CA SER A 147 3.55 3.70 12.82
C SER A 147 4.75 2.74 12.90
N ASP A 148 5.75 3.11 13.68
CA ASP A 148 6.91 2.24 13.93
C ASP A 148 6.63 1.35 15.14
N SER A 149 5.76 0.37 14.93
CA SER A 149 5.30 -0.56 15.96
C SER A 149 5.18 -1.95 15.36
N GLY A 150 5.30 -2.98 16.19
CA GLY A 150 5.02 -4.35 15.78
C GLY A 150 3.56 -4.55 15.41
N GLU A 151 2.67 -3.75 15.98
CA GLU A 151 1.24 -3.68 15.63
C GLU A 151 1.02 -2.40 14.84
N ALA A 152 1.49 -2.40 13.59
CA ALA A 152 1.55 -1.20 12.76
C ALA A 152 0.19 -0.81 12.18
N VAL A 153 0.00 0.51 12.06
CA VAL A 153 -1.12 1.08 11.31
C VAL A 153 -0.54 1.82 10.11
N LEU A 154 -0.95 1.40 8.94
CA LEU A 154 -0.58 2.02 7.66
C LEU A 154 -1.80 2.76 7.12
N ARG A 155 -1.71 4.09 7.04
CA ARG A 155 -2.78 4.93 6.49
C ARG A 155 -2.39 5.38 5.11
N VAL A 156 -3.22 5.04 4.13
CA VAL A 156 -3.03 5.38 2.72
C VAL A 156 -4.12 6.35 2.31
N ASP A 157 -3.73 7.50 1.78
CA ASP A 157 -4.64 8.52 1.30
C ASP A 157 -4.42 8.76 -0.19
N ILE A 158 -5.51 8.80 -0.94
CA ILE A 158 -5.49 9.12 -2.37
C ILE A 158 -6.21 10.45 -2.53
N SER A 159 -5.56 11.40 -3.21
CA SER A 159 -6.13 12.72 -3.47
C SER A 159 -5.80 13.19 -4.88
N ASP A 160 -6.54 14.18 -5.36
CA ASP A 160 -6.27 14.80 -6.64
C ASP A 160 -5.10 15.76 -6.55
N THR A 161 -4.34 15.91 -7.65
CA THR A 161 -3.22 16.85 -7.70
C THR A 161 -3.66 18.32 -7.75
N GLY A 162 -4.90 18.57 -8.11
CA GLY A 162 -5.41 19.92 -8.33
C GLY A 162 -5.17 20.48 -9.72
N PHE A 163 -4.59 19.68 -10.60
CA PHE A 163 -4.46 20.03 -12.02
C PHE A 163 -5.70 19.56 -12.77
N TYR A 164 -6.45 20.53 -13.29
CA TYR A 164 -7.68 20.29 -14.01
C TYR A 164 -7.57 20.76 -15.46
#